data_f5dbbbda94cfdd4e4014c7d0faab9cf7
#
_entry.id   f5dbbbda94cfdd4e4014c7d0faab9cf7
#
_cell.length_a   1.000
_cell.length_b   1.000
_cell.length_c   1.000
_cell.angle_alpha   90.00
_cell.angle_beta   90.00
_cell.angle_gamma   90.00
#
_symmetry.space_group_name_H-M   'P 1'
#
loop_
_entity.id
_entity.type
_entity.pdbx_description
1 polymer ?
#
loop_
_entity_poly.entity_id
_entity_poly.type
_entity_poly.pdbx_seq_one_letter_code
_entity_poly.pdbx_strand_id
1 'polypeptide(L)'
;MTTEEKLAQALRTIADRAEDRDVLPSVMAKRRRRVRRRAKGALAAACAAGLGWGVLVAWPAAPGAVGTAKPGRNAVERVWPQAVFTMPGHFRPLAAISATEVLVWAEPGALEVYDAGSRRSRMVAAPAQAPQHLAVDRERVLWLADGVAWVAPLRTSGQARKVGSIPGENVDRIALAGQDVVWSAPLDGVWRMRIGGGAPERVAASKGLQLVEWPWATDEPLDVRTNPTRVVNLQTGKTIKIHPAAGVEGLRCGPTWCAGTRGEDAIVQRSDGSWNRVRQGLRGYPYQDRFFAGSGEIYDARSDTTVTFEGAKLPSAGRQWSTGSGVIFWTQGGGVRVVNLAAVP
;
A
#
# COMPACT_ATOMS: atom_id res chain seq x y z
N MET A 1 18.63 -47.22 -5.37
CA MET A 1 18.24 -45.82 -5.48
C MET A 1 16.91 -45.58 -4.80
N THR A 2 16.89 -44.85 -3.74
CA THR A 2 15.69 -44.56 -2.96
C THR A 2 14.79 -43.54 -3.71
N THR A 3 13.54 -43.42 -3.33
CA THR A 3 12.60 -42.46 -3.92
C THR A 3 13.11 -41.04 -3.75
N GLU A 4 13.80 -40.75 -2.66
CA GLU A 4 14.42 -39.42 -2.38
C GLU A 4 15.58 -39.09 -3.32
N GLU A 5 16.43 -40.06 -3.64
CA GLU A 5 17.52 -39.89 -4.61
C GLU A 5 17.00 -39.57 -6.02
N LYS A 6 15.89 -40.23 -6.43
CA LYS A 6 15.26 -39.92 -7.73
C LYS A 6 14.64 -38.52 -7.76
N LEU A 7 14.02 -38.10 -6.66
CA LEU A 7 13.46 -36.74 -6.55
C LEU A 7 14.56 -35.67 -6.58
N ALA A 8 15.63 -35.88 -5.82
CA ALA A 8 16.77 -34.95 -5.80
C ALA A 8 17.47 -34.83 -7.17
N GLN A 9 17.57 -35.95 -7.93
CA GLN A 9 18.12 -35.95 -9.28
C GLN A 9 17.19 -35.24 -10.27
N ALA A 10 15.87 -35.40 -10.15
CA ALA A 10 14.90 -34.71 -10.99
C ALA A 10 14.91 -33.19 -10.75
N LEU A 11 15.02 -32.76 -9.50
CA LEU A 11 15.11 -31.34 -9.13
C LEU A 11 16.40 -30.69 -9.65
N ARG A 12 17.55 -31.36 -9.58
CA ARG A 12 18.81 -30.87 -10.17
C ARG A 12 18.70 -30.74 -11.68
N THR A 13 18.12 -31.70 -12.37
CA THR A 13 17.94 -31.65 -13.83
C THR A 13 17.00 -30.49 -14.26
N ILE A 14 16.03 -30.12 -13.43
CA ILE A 14 15.15 -28.98 -13.67
C ILE A 14 15.89 -27.67 -13.42
N ALA A 15 16.72 -27.58 -12.37
CA ALA A 15 17.52 -26.41 -12.02
C ALA A 15 18.56 -26.13 -13.12
N ASP A 16 19.28 -27.14 -13.59
CA ASP A 16 20.29 -27.01 -14.66
C ASP A 16 19.66 -26.55 -16.00
N ARG A 17 18.40 -26.94 -16.27
CA ARG A 17 17.66 -26.45 -17.45
C ARG A 17 17.14 -25.02 -17.28
N ALA A 18 16.99 -24.53 -16.05
CA ALA A 18 16.53 -23.18 -15.79
C ALA A 18 17.64 -22.13 -15.88
N GLU A 19 18.87 -22.50 -15.56
CA GLU A 19 20.02 -21.58 -15.64
C GLU A 19 20.44 -21.24 -17.07
N ASP A 20 20.20 -22.10 -18.05
CA ASP A 20 20.57 -21.87 -19.46
C ASP A 20 19.57 -21.00 -20.25
N ARG A 21 18.47 -20.57 -19.65
CA ARG A 21 17.53 -19.63 -20.27
C ARG A 21 17.71 -18.23 -19.69
N ASP A 22 18.62 -17.48 -20.29
CA ASP A 22 18.68 -16.04 -20.06
C ASP A 22 17.40 -15.36 -20.58
N VAL A 23 16.37 -15.28 -19.72
CA VAL A 23 15.04 -14.72 -20.03
C VAL A 23 15.07 -13.19 -20.13
N LEU A 24 16.13 -12.54 -19.60
CA LEU A 24 16.28 -11.09 -19.58
C LEU A 24 16.28 -10.44 -20.97
N PRO A 25 17.00 -10.96 -22.00
CA PRO A 25 16.98 -10.37 -23.33
C PRO A 25 15.59 -10.44 -23.99
N SER A 26 14.85 -11.53 -23.77
CA SER A 26 13.53 -11.74 -24.37
C SER A 26 12.46 -10.80 -23.79
N VAL A 27 12.51 -10.53 -22.49
CA VAL A 27 11.61 -9.59 -21.79
C VAL A 27 11.91 -8.15 -22.19
N MET A 28 13.18 -7.79 -22.29
CA MET A 28 13.63 -6.46 -22.73
C MET A 28 13.30 -6.19 -24.21
N ALA A 29 13.44 -7.18 -25.08
CA ALA A 29 13.06 -7.07 -26.49
C ALA A 29 11.54 -6.89 -26.68
N LYS A 30 10.72 -7.61 -25.90
CA LYS A 30 9.26 -7.49 -25.92
C LYS A 30 8.78 -6.11 -25.44
N ARG A 31 9.45 -5.54 -24.40
CA ARG A 31 9.20 -4.19 -23.90
C ARG A 31 9.56 -3.10 -24.92
N ARG A 32 10.73 -3.24 -25.63
CA ARG A 32 11.15 -2.31 -26.69
C ARG A 32 10.22 -2.33 -27.90
N ARG A 33 9.68 -3.51 -28.29
CA ARG A 33 8.71 -3.62 -29.39
C ARG A 33 7.37 -2.94 -29.05
N ARG A 34 6.91 -3.02 -27.79
CA ARG A 34 5.67 -2.36 -27.34
C ARG A 34 5.79 -0.83 -27.35
N VAL A 35 6.94 -0.30 -26.90
CA VAL A 35 7.23 1.14 -26.93
C VAL A 35 7.32 1.67 -28.37
N ARG A 36 7.99 0.93 -29.28
CA ARG A 36 8.09 1.33 -30.70
C ARG A 36 6.75 1.28 -31.45
N ARG A 37 5.83 0.36 -31.11
CA ARG A 37 4.49 0.34 -31.70
C ARG A 37 3.62 1.51 -31.23
N ARG A 38 3.76 1.98 -29.99
CA ARG A 38 3.06 3.18 -29.49
C ARG A 38 3.61 4.47 -30.11
N ALA A 39 4.91 4.56 -30.35
CA ALA A 39 5.51 5.72 -31.01
C ALA A 39 5.12 5.83 -32.51
N LYS A 40 4.93 4.70 -33.22
CA LYS A 40 4.49 4.72 -34.63
C LYS A 40 3.00 5.07 -34.79
N GLY A 41 2.15 4.81 -33.79
CA GLY A 41 0.74 5.22 -33.79
C GLY A 41 0.53 6.72 -33.58
N ALA A 42 1.43 7.39 -32.83
CA ALA A 42 1.37 8.83 -32.58
C ALA A 42 1.80 9.70 -33.78
N LEU A 43 2.64 9.16 -34.69
CA LEU A 43 3.09 9.89 -35.87
C LEU A 43 2.10 9.85 -37.05
N ALA A 44 1.18 8.87 -37.08
CA ALA A 44 0.21 8.75 -38.18
C ALA A 44 -1.01 9.68 -37.99
N ALA A 45 -1.24 10.22 -36.80
CA ALA A 45 -2.35 11.17 -36.54
C ALA A 45 -2.00 12.64 -36.79
N ALA A 46 -0.73 12.98 -36.99
CA ALA A 46 -0.27 14.34 -37.16
C ALA A 46 -0.23 14.85 -38.63
N CYS A 47 -0.48 13.98 -39.63
CA CYS A 47 -0.35 14.35 -41.03
C CYS A 47 -1.67 14.67 -41.76
N ALA A 48 -2.80 14.73 -41.09
CA ALA A 48 -4.11 14.94 -41.72
C ALA A 48 -4.78 16.30 -41.46
N ALA A 49 -4.07 17.25 -40.84
CA ALA A 49 -4.63 18.59 -40.58
C ALA A 49 -3.61 19.72 -40.91
N GLY A 50 -3.37 19.91 -42.17
CA GLY A 50 -2.43 20.98 -42.56
C GLY A 50 -2.62 21.47 -43.97
N LEU A 51 -3.76 22.09 -44.32
CA LEU A 51 -3.87 23.03 -45.43
C LEU A 51 -4.93 24.08 -45.03
N GLY A 52 -4.50 25.14 -44.45
CA GLY A 52 -5.29 26.35 -44.17
C GLY A 52 -4.38 27.52 -43.94
N TRP A 53 -4.35 28.44 -44.89
CA TRP A 53 -3.58 29.70 -44.88
C TRP A 53 -3.91 30.59 -43.67
N GLY A 54 -2.91 31.15 -43.01
CA GLY A 54 -3.12 32.15 -41.95
C GLY A 54 -1.81 32.76 -41.42
N VAL A 55 -1.41 33.86 -41.99
CA VAL A 55 -0.56 34.96 -41.49
C VAL A 55 0.22 34.78 -40.19
N LEU A 56 1.54 34.69 -40.30
CA LEU A 56 2.53 34.80 -39.21
C LEU A 56 2.54 36.23 -38.63
N VAL A 57 2.00 36.43 -37.44
CA VAL A 57 2.35 37.52 -36.56
C VAL A 57 3.29 36.95 -35.49
N ALA A 58 4.59 37.32 -35.59
CA ALA A 58 5.58 36.96 -34.57
C ALA A 58 5.33 37.81 -33.32
N TRP A 59 4.87 37.13 -32.25
CA TRP A 59 4.85 37.70 -30.91
C TRP A 59 6.20 37.39 -30.23
N PRO A 60 6.86 38.37 -29.58
CA PRO A 60 8.08 38.14 -28.83
C PRO A 60 7.74 37.24 -27.61
N ALA A 61 8.44 36.11 -27.48
CA ALA A 61 8.35 35.25 -26.33
C ALA A 61 8.84 36.01 -25.07
N ALA A 62 7.93 36.31 -24.17
CA ALA A 62 8.27 36.75 -22.84
C ALA A 62 8.98 35.64 -22.07
N PRO A 63 10.03 35.90 -21.25
CA PRO A 63 10.68 34.90 -20.44
C PRO A 63 9.66 34.29 -19.49
N GLY A 64 9.50 32.97 -19.58
CA GLY A 64 8.49 32.21 -18.83
C GLY A 64 8.62 32.40 -17.33
N ALA A 65 7.70 33.12 -16.76
CA ALA A 65 7.40 33.01 -15.34
C ALA A 65 7.04 31.54 -15.08
N VAL A 66 7.81 30.88 -14.24
CA VAL A 66 7.43 29.58 -13.65
C VAL A 66 6.18 29.86 -12.83
N GLY A 67 5.03 29.74 -13.47
CA GLY A 67 3.75 29.88 -12.83
C GLY A 67 3.63 28.77 -11.78
N THR A 68 3.62 29.16 -10.53
CA THR A 68 3.13 28.29 -9.46
C THR A 68 1.68 27.99 -9.81
N ALA A 69 1.42 26.79 -10.35
CA ALA A 69 0.08 26.35 -10.67
C ALA A 69 -0.78 26.53 -9.40
N LYS A 70 -1.85 27.30 -9.49
CA LYS A 70 -2.82 27.41 -8.39
C LYS A 70 -3.32 25.99 -8.08
N PRO A 71 -3.23 25.54 -6.83
CA PRO A 71 -3.69 24.20 -6.47
C PRO A 71 -5.13 24.01 -6.94
N GLY A 72 -5.39 22.86 -7.57
CA GLY A 72 -6.69 22.52 -8.11
C GLY A 72 -7.81 22.63 -7.08
N ARG A 73 -9.07 22.65 -7.52
CA ARG A 73 -10.25 22.85 -6.66
C ARG A 73 -10.34 21.88 -5.49
N ASN A 74 -9.81 20.66 -5.68
CA ASN A 74 -9.81 19.55 -4.73
C ASN A 74 -8.42 19.25 -4.13
N ALA A 75 -7.53 20.23 -4.07
CA ALA A 75 -6.23 20.03 -3.44
C ALA A 75 -6.39 19.60 -1.98
N VAL A 76 -5.62 18.61 -1.56
CA VAL A 76 -5.73 18.00 -0.22
C VAL A 76 -5.58 19.03 0.90
N GLU A 77 -4.70 20.03 0.72
CA GLU A 77 -4.49 21.12 1.66
C GLU A 77 -5.71 22.03 1.86
N ARG A 78 -6.57 22.08 0.85
CA ARG A 78 -7.79 22.89 0.93
C ARG A 78 -8.94 22.13 1.56
N VAL A 79 -9.04 20.83 1.28
CA VAL A 79 -10.15 19.99 1.74
C VAL A 79 -9.88 19.46 3.14
N TRP A 80 -8.63 19.04 3.42
CA TRP A 80 -8.20 18.49 4.70
C TRP A 80 -6.96 19.22 5.26
N PRO A 81 -7.02 20.53 5.54
CA PRO A 81 -5.85 21.32 5.94
C PRO A 81 -5.18 20.78 7.21
N GLN A 82 -5.96 20.21 8.14
CA GLN A 82 -5.46 19.63 9.39
C GLN A 82 -4.70 18.30 9.17
N ALA A 83 -4.93 17.62 8.05
CA ALA A 83 -4.27 16.37 7.74
C ALA A 83 -2.91 16.55 7.04
N VAL A 84 -2.58 17.77 6.63
CA VAL A 84 -1.39 18.04 5.81
C VAL A 84 -0.36 18.86 6.58
N PHE A 85 0.87 18.35 6.63
CA PHE A 85 1.99 19.06 7.25
C PHE A 85 3.30 18.71 6.55
N THR A 86 4.38 19.41 6.93
CA THR A 86 5.73 19.15 6.43
C THR A 86 6.63 18.79 7.59
N MET A 87 7.46 17.78 7.40
CA MET A 87 8.49 17.36 8.35
C MET A 87 9.89 17.46 7.72
N PRO A 88 10.98 17.41 8.52
CA PRO A 88 12.34 17.40 8.03
C PRO A 88 12.62 16.25 7.04
N GLY A 89 13.52 16.50 6.06
CA GLY A 89 13.78 15.59 4.95
C GLY A 89 14.45 14.26 5.31
N HIS A 90 15.07 14.16 6.50
CA HIS A 90 15.68 12.93 7.00
C HIS A 90 14.67 11.94 7.61
N PHE A 91 13.41 12.32 7.73
CA PHE A 91 12.34 11.43 8.17
C PHE A 91 11.63 10.75 6.99
N ARG A 92 11.43 9.45 7.11
CA ARG A 92 10.55 8.68 6.22
C ARG A 92 9.30 8.26 6.98
N PRO A 93 8.11 8.81 6.67
CA PRO A 93 6.85 8.42 7.30
C PRO A 93 6.55 6.93 7.10
N LEU A 94 6.10 6.27 8.16
CA LEU A 94 5.77 4.85 8.17
C LEU A 94 4.29 4.59 8.46
N ALA A 95 3.74 5.21 9.51
CA ALA A 95 2.34 4.99 9.89
C ALA A 95 1.76 6.17 10.68
N ALA A 96 0.46 6.42 10.50
CA ALA A 96 -0.31 7.31 11.37
C ALA A 96 -0.55 6.66 12.74
N ILE A 97 -0.31 7.40 13.82
CA ILE A 97 -0.60 6.97 15.19
C ILE A 97 -1.85 7.70 15.71
N SER A 98 -1.92 8.98 15.47
CA SER A 98 -3.04 9.85 15.85
C SER A 98 -3.21 10.98 14.84
N ALA A 99 -4.13 11.89 15.07
CA ALA A 99 -4.32 13.05 14.20
C ALA A 99 -3.05 13.92 14.05
N THR A 100 -2.17 13.95 15.05
CA THR A 100 -0.94 14.75 15.04
C THR A 100 0.35 13.94 15.03
N GLU A 101 0.31 12.68 15.43
CA GLU A 101 1.50 11.85 15.56
C GLU A 101 1.65 10.87 14.41
N VAL A 102 2.86 10.78 13.86
CA VAL A 102 3.26 9.84 12.79
C VAL A 102 4.52 9.10 13.23
N LEU A 103 4.49 7.78 13.08
CA LEU A 103 5.70 6.96 13.20
C LEU A 103 6.57 7.19 11.98
N VAL A 104 7.84 7.43 12.20
CA VAL A 104 8.82 7.70 11.16
C VAL A 104 10.06 6.81 11.31
N TRP A 105 10.70 6.54 10.20
CA TRP A 105 12.07 6.06 10.17
C TRP A 105 12.99 7.25 10.05
N ALA A 106 13.83 7.46 11.05
CA ALA A 106 14.84 8.52 11.08
C ALA A 106 16.20 7.95 10.70
N GLU A 107 16.92 8.61 9.81
CA GLU A 107 18.31 8.23 9.51
C GLU A 107 19.24 8.66 10.66
N PRO A 108 20.25 7.82 11.07
CA PRO A 108 20.77 6.66 10.35
C PRO A 108 20.07 5.32 10.64
N GLY A 109 19.02 5.24 11.43
CA GLY A 109 18.35 3.98 11.67
C GLY A 109 17.54 3.91 12.97
N ALA A 110 16.58 4.80 13.18
CA ALA A 110 15.71 4.79 14.35
C ALA A 110 14.22 4.84 13.98
N LEU A 111 13.40 4.20 14.80
CA LEU A 111 11.97 4.44 14.84
C LEU A 111 11.70 5.59 15.82
N GLU A 112 11.08 6.64 15.32
CA GLU A 112 10.69 7.80 16.09
C GLU A 112 9.21 8.12 15.90
N VAL A 113 8.62 8.77 16.88
CA VAL A 113 7.30 9.40 16.74
C VAL A 113 7.52 10.88 16.52
N TYR A 114 7.09 11.38 15.37
CA TYR A 114 7.08 12.80 15.06
C TYR A 114 5.68 13.37 15.37
N ASP A 115 5.63 14.43 16.17
CA ASP A 115 4.41 15.18 16.47
C ASP A 115 4.37 16.45 15.62
N ALA A 116 3.37 16.54 14.75
CA ALA A 116 3.20 17.65 13.82
C ALA A 116 2.81 18.97 14.53
N GLY A 117 2.15 18.89 15.69
CA GLY A 117 1.74 20.06 16.48
C GLY A 117 2.93 20.73 17.15
N SER A 118 3.76 19.97 17.84
CA SER A 118 4.96 20.49 18.52
C SER A 118 6.19 20.57 17.63
N ARG A 119 6.17 19.91 16.45
CA ARG A 119 7.28 19.73 15.52
C ARG A 119 8.51 19.07 16.16
N ARG A 120 8.28 18.17 17.10
CA ARG A 120 9.32 17.42 17.80
C ARG A 120 9.20 15.95 17.51
N SER A 121 10.33 15.26 17.58
CA SER A 121 10.35 13.80 17.55
C SER A 121 10.83 13.24 18.88
N ARG A 122 10.48 11.99 19.13
CA ARG A 122 10.97 11.20 20.25
C ARG A 122 11.32 9.80 19.77
N MET A 123 12.45 9.30 20.21
CA MET A 123 12.89 7.95 19.88
C MET A 123 11.98 6.91 20.52
N VAL A 124 11.67 5.87 19.75
CA VAL A 124 10.91 4.69 20.19
C VAL A 124 11.82 3.47 20.26
N ALA A 125 12.61 3.23 19.21
CA ALA A 125 13.53 2.11 19.14
C ALA A 125 14.60 2.37 18.08
N ALA A 126 15.71 1.65 18.18
CA ALA A 126 16.79 1.63 17.17
C ALA A 126 16.97 0.19 16.66
N PRO A 127 16.10 -0.28 15.75
CA PRO A 127 16.28 -1.60 15.14
C PRO A 127 17.56 -1.65 14.30
N ALA A 128 18.24 -2.80 14.32
CA ALA A 128 19.46 -3.00 13.51
C ALA A 128 19.20 -2.88 11.99
N GLN A 129 17.95 -3.11 11.56
CA GLN A 129 17.52 -3.03 10.17
C GLN A 129 16.17 -2.34 10.05
N ALA A 130 15.91 -1.75 8.90
CA ALA A 130 14.60 -1.16 8.61
C ALA A 130 13.49 -2.23 8.68
N PRO A 131 12.33 -1.93 9.30
CA PRO A 131 11.23 -2.86 9.42
C PRO A 131 10.74 -3.37 8.05
N GLN A 132 10.55 -4.68 7.93
CA GLN A 132 9.97 -5.29 6.71
C GLN A 132 8.45 -5.17 6.70
N HIS A 133 7.82 -5.43 7.84
CA HIS A 133 6.41 -5.24 8.10
C HIS A 133 6.25 -4.45 9.40
N LEU A 134 5.22 -3.65 9.48
CA LEU A 134 4.98 -2.78 10.63
C LEU A 134 3.48 -2.65 10.89
N ALA A 135 3.13 -2.63 12.19
CA ALA A 135 1.80 -2.28 12.66
C ALA A 135 1.91 -1.38 13.88
N VAL A 136 0.95 -0.49 14.04
CA VAL A 136 0.86 0.40 15.20
C VAL A 136 -0.53 0.35 15.80
N ASP A 137 -0.61 0.46 17.11
CA ASP A 137 -1.81 0.85 17.85
C ASP A 137 -1.55 2.18 18.59
N ARG A 138 -2.42 2.56 19.51
CA ARG A 138 -2.26 3.81 20.27
C ARG A 138 -1.10 3.79 21.29
N GLU A 139 -0.62 2.61 21.62
CA GLU A 139 0.35 2.40 22.70
C GLU A 139 1.67 1.80 22.23
N ARG A 140 1.64 1.06 21.12
CA ARG A 140 2.77 0.21 20.72
C ARG A 140 3.02 0.25 19.22
N VAL A 141 4.25 -0.03 18.86
CA VAL A 141 4.67 -0.41 17.52
C VAL A 141 5.15 -1.86 17.53
N LEU A 142 4.71 -2.61 16.52
CA LEU A 142 5.14 -3.96 16.19
C LEU A 142 5.87 -3.91 14.85
N TRP A 143 6.98 -4.60 14.74
CA TRP A 143 7.65 -4.78 13.44
C TRP A 143 8.26 -6.16 13.31
N LEU A 144 8.50 -6.56 12.06
CA LEU A 144 9.28 -7.74 11.72
C LEU A 144 10.67 -7.32 11.23
N ALA A 145 11.68 -8.01 11.75
CA ALA A 145 13.05 -7.97 11.27
C ALA A 145 13.61 -9.40 11.29
N ASP A 146 14.09 -9.89 10.14
CA ASP A 146 14.67 -11.23 9.98
C ASP A 146 13.77 -12.38 10.53
N GLY A 147 12.47 -12.31 10.24
CA GLY A 147 11.50 -13.32 10.71
C GLY A 147 11.20 -13.26 12.21
N VAL A 148 11.67 -12.25 12.91
CA VAL A 148 11.43 -12.03 14.34
C VAL A 148 10.49 -10.85 14.54
N ALA A 149 9.45 -11.07 15.34
CA ALA A 149 8.56 -10.01 15.79
C ALA A 149 9.14 -9.27 17.00
N TRP A 150 9.11 -7.94 16.92
CA TRP A 150 9.54 -7.03 17.96
C TRP A 150 8.43 -6.06 18.30
N VAL A 151 8.34 -5.68 19.57
CA VAL A 151 7.37 -4.68 20.02
C VAL A 151 8.06 -3.65 20.90
N ALA A 152 7.68 -2.38 20.75
CA ALA A 152 8.10 -1.29 21.64
C ALA A 152 6.91 -0.41 22.01
N PRO A 153 6.90 0.17 23.23
CA PRO A 153 5.89 1.14 23.60
C PRO A 153 6.10 2.46 22.84
N LEU A 154 5.02 3.08 22.41
CA LEU A 154 5.07 4.38 21.71
C LEU A 154 5.15 5.56 22.68
N ARG A 155 4.66 5.43 23.90
CA ARG A 155 4.46 6.54 24.83
C ARG A 155 5.53 6.67 25.92
N THR A 156 6.26 5.61 26.16
CA THR A 156 7.29 5.56 27.18
C THR A 156 8.64 5.22 26.57
N SER A 157 9.74 5.59 27.22
CA SER A 157 11.11 5.24 26.81
C SER A 157 11.47 3.77 27.09
N GLY A 158 10.51 2.85 26.86
CA GLY A 158 10.74 1.41 27.04
C GLY A 158 11.60 0.83 25.94
N GLN A 159 12.43 -0.19 26.30
CA GLN A 159 13.19 -0.90 25.31
C GLN A 159 12.33 -1.77 24.41
N ALA A 160 12.74 -1.91 23.15
CA ALA A 160 12.17 -2.89 22.24
C ALA A 160 12.33 -4.29 22.81
N ARG A 161 11.25 -5.07 22.74
CA ARG A 161 11.20 -6.44 23.25
C ARG A 161 10.96 -7.40 22.12
N LYS A 162 11.76 -8.47 22.08
CA LYS A 162 11.50 -9.61 21.21
C LYS A 162 10.23 -10.33 21.66
N VAL A 163 9.30 -10.52 20.73
CA VAL A 163 8.07 -11.31 20.96
C VAL A 163 8.33 -12.78 20.67
N GLY A 164 8.88 -13.08 19.50
CA GLY A 164 9.20 -14.43 19.07
C GLY A 164 9.46 -14.49 17.58
N SER A 165 9.84 -15.69 17.11
CA SER A 165 9.98 -15.95 15.68
C SER A 165 8.61 -16.17 15.06
N ILE A 166 8.34 -15.52 13.94
CA ILE A 166 7.16 -15.77 13.12
C ILE A 166 7.56 -16.78 12.07
N PRO A 167 6.99 -17.99 12.10
CA PRO A 167 7.29 -19.00 11.11
C PRO A 167 6.76 -18.60 9.75
N GLY A 168 7.57 -18.78 8.72
CA GLY A 168 7.19 -18.60 7.32
C GLY A 168 7.92 -17.43 6.63
N GLU A 169 8.42 -17.69 5.43
CA GLU A 169 9.09 -16.71 4.58
C GLU A 169 8.11 -15.70 3.95
N ASN A 170 6.79 -15.95 4.06
CA ASN A 170 5.75 -15.25 3.31
C ASN A 170 4.72 -14.59 4.23
N VAL A 171 5.16 -13.82 5.22
CA VAL A 171 4.23 -12.97 5.96
C VAL A 171 3.70 -11.90 5.03
N ASP A 172 2.39 -11.85 4.85
CA ASP A 172 1.72 -10.84 4.02
C ASP A 172 1.41 -9.59 4.85
N ARG A 173 0.84 -9.79 6.05
CA ARG A 173 0.43 -8.70 6.94
C ARG A 173 0.61 -9.06 8.39
N ILE A 174 0.83 -8.00 9.19
CA ILE A 174 0.88 -8.09 10.65
C ILE A 174 -0.06 -7.07 11.27
N ALA A 175 -0.56 -7.36 12.47
CA ALA A 175 -1.39 -6.47 13.26
C ALA A 175 -1.16 -6.66 14.76
N LEU A 176 -1.54 -5.67 15.55
CA LEU A 176 -1.69 -5.76 16.99
C LEU A 176 -3.16 -6.01 17.35
N ALA A 177 -3.41 -6.99 18.20
CA ALA A 177 -4.74 -7.43 18.58
C ALA A 177 -4.83 -7.57 20.12
N GLY A 178 -4.96 -6.46 20.83
CA GLY A 178 -4.88 -6.47 22.27
C GLY A 178 -3.50 -6.93 22.76
N GLN A 179 -3.42 -8.10 23.41
CA GLN A 179 -2.15 -8.67 23.87
C GLN A 179 -1.54 -9.69 22.90
N ASP A 180 -2.02 -9.71 21.67
CA ASP A 180 -1.53 -10.63 20.65
C ASP A 180 -0.91 -9.88 19.47
N VAL A 181 0.13 -10.48 18.89
CA VAL A 181 0.59 -10.23 17.53
C VAL A 181 -0.19 -11.16 16.62
N VAL A 182 -0.76 -10.62 15.56
CA VAL A 182 -1.52 -11.36 14.56
C VAL A 182 -0.86 -11.18 13.20
N TRP A 183 -0.80 -12.25 12.40
CA TRP A 183 -0.28 -12.15 11.04
C TRP A 183 -0.97 -13.11 10.11
N SER A 184 -0.90 -12.87 8.82
CA SER A 184 -1.33 -13.81 7.79
C SER A 184 -0.18 -14.24 6.91
N ALA A 185 -0.26 -15.48 6.44
CA ALA A 185 0.55 -16.03 5.37
C ALA A 185 -0.39 -16.50 4.25
N PRO A 186 -0.07 -16.25 2.97
CA PRO A 186 -0.91 -16.67 1.86
C PRO A 186 -1.26 -18.15 1.94
N LEU A 187 -2.55 -18.49 1.75
CA LEU A 187 -3.13 -19.84 1.79
C LEU A 187 -3.08 -20.56 3.14
N ASP A 188 -2.22 -20.14 4.07
CA ASP A 188 -2.07 -20.83 5.37
C ASP A 188 -3.06 -20.32 6.42
N GLY A 189 -3.52 -19.09 6.26
CA GLY A 189 -4.50 -18.46 7.15
C GLY A 189 -3.90 -17.43 8.08
N VAL A 190 -4.66 -17.09 9.12
CA VAL A 190 -4.28 -16.08 10.10
C VAL A 190 -3.80 -16.75 11.39
N TRP A 191 -2.67 -16.28 11.88
CA TRP A 191 -1.99 -16.79 13.07
C TRP A 191 -1.93 -15.73 14.15
N ARG A 192 -1.77 -16.14 15.38
CA ARG A 192 -1.54 -15.23 16.51
C ARG A 192 -0.51 -15.81 17.50
N MET A 193 0.11 -14.92 18.23
CA MET A 193 1.03 -15.23 19.32
C MET A 193 0.95 -14.13 20.39
N ARG A 194 1.02 -14.49 21.66
CA ARG A 194 1.05 -13.51 22.76
C ARG A 194 2.26 -12.59 22.65
N ILE A 195 2.09 -11.30 22.89
CA ILE A 195 3.19 -10.34 22.99
C ILE A 195 4.17 -10.75 24.10
N GLY A 196 3.70 -11.39 25.17
CA GLY A 196 4.53 -11.95 26.23
C GLY A 196 5.38 -13.16 25.84
N GLY A 197 5.23 -13.66 24.62
CA GLY A 197 5.84 -14.90 24.12
C GLY A 197 4.88 -16.08 24.17
N GLY A 198 5.26 -17.18 23.57
CA GLY A 198 4.47 -18.41 23.48
C GLY A 198 4.57 -19.04 22.09
N ALA A 199 3.94 -20.19 21.92
CA ALA A 199 3.85 -20.85 20.63
C ALA A 199 2.83 -20.11 19.73
N PRO A 200 3.12 -19.93 18.43
CA PRO A 200 2.13 -19.47 17.46
C PRO A 200 0.94 -20.46 17.37
N GLU A 201 -0.26 -19.92 17.29
CA GLU A 201 -1.46 -20.72 17.05
C GLU A 201 -2.28 -20.14 15.90
N ARG A 202 -2.91 -20.98 15.12
CA ARG A 202 -3.81 -20.52 14.07
C ARG A 202 -5.11 -20.00 14.68
N VAL A 203 -5.56 -18.84 14.24
CA VAL A 203 -6.87 -18.30 14.61
C VAL A 203 -7.96 -19.24 14.08
N ALA A 204 -8.95 -19.58 14.90
CA ALA A 204 -10.02 -20.48 14.52
C ALA A 204 -10.70 -20.02 13.22
N ALA A 205 -11.07 -21.00 12.37
CA ALA A 205 -11.75 -20.79 11.09
C ALA A 205 -11.02 -19.86 10.07
N SER A 206 -9.72 -19.57 10.27
CA SER A 206 -8.97 -18.67 9.39
C SER A 206 -8.22 -19.35 8.25
N LYS A 207 -8.30 -20.69 8.13
CA LYS A 207 -7.61 -21.41 7.04
C LYS A 207 -8.04 -20.86 5.67
N GLY A 208 -7.06 -20.52 4.83
CA GLY A 208 -7.31 -19.94 3.51
C GLY A 208 -7.77 -18.47 3.53
N LEU A 209 -7.78 -17.82 4.69
CA LEU A 209 -8.06 -16.40 4.82
C LEU A 209 -6.76 -15.60 4.95
N GLN A 210 -6.74 -14.40 4.40
CA GLN A 210 -5.66 -13.42 4.53
C GLN A 210 -6.15 -12.22 5.32
N LEU A 211 -5.33 -11.72 6.22
CA LEU A 211 -5.65 -10.54 7.03
C LEU A 211 -5.81 -9.30 6.12
N VAL A 212 -6.91 -8.58 6.28
CA VAL A 212 -7.12 -7.27 5.65
C VAL A 212 -6.69 -6.16 6.61
N GLU A 213 -7.37 -6.08 7.71
CA GLU A 213 -7.11 -5.23 8.87
C GLU A 213 -7.79 -5.91 10.06
N TRP A 214 -7.05 -6.13 11.16
CA TRP A 214 -7.64 -6.82 12.31
C TRP A 214 -8.91 -6.13 12.82
N PRO A 215 -10.02 -6.87 13.05
CA PRO A 215 -10.15 -8.34 13.02
C PRO A 215 -10.65 -8.94 11.70
N TRP A 216 -10.57 -8.25 10.58
CA TRP A 216 -11.13 -8.66 9.30
C TRP A 216 -10.12 -9.40 8.42
N ALA A 217 -10.54 -10.51 7.84
CA ALA A 217 -9.79 -11.32 6.89
C ALA A 217 -10.65 -11.70 5.69
N THR A 218 -10.03 -11.99 4.56
CA THR A 218 -10.69 -12.30 3.29
C THR A 218 -10.13 -13.59 2.69
N ASP A 219 -10.92 -14.27 1.89
CA ASP A 219 -10.52 -15.42 1.07
C ASP A 219 -9.91 -14.98 -0.26
N GLU A 220 -9.03 -14.00 -0.24
CA GLU A 220 -8.40 -13.44 -1.43
C GLU A 220 -7.70 -14.54 -2.25
N PRO A 221 -8.10 -14.72 -3.53
CA PRO A 221 -7.45 -15.66 -4.42
C PRO A 221 -6.02 -15.22 -4.77
N LEU A 222 -5.14 -16.19 -5.09
CA LEU A 222 -3.80 -15.89 -5.59
C LEU A 222 -3.80 -15.22 -6.96
N ASP A 223 -4.81 -15.50 -7.79
CA ASP A 223 -4.99 -14.81 -9.05
C ASP A 223 -5.54 -13.40 -8.80
N VAL A 224 -4.76 -12.41 -9.21
CA VAL A 224 -5.07 -10.98 -9.01
C VAL A 224 -6.35 -10.50 -9.68
N ARG A 225 -6.90 -11.25 -10.64
CA ARG A 225 -8.17 -10.94 -11.33
C ARG A 225 -9.37 -11.58 -10.67
N THR A 226 -9.17 -12.62 -9.92
CA THR A 226 -10.27 -13.29 -9.23
C THR A 226 -10.74 -12.45 -8.04
N ASN A 227 -12.05 -12.39 -7.86
CA ASN A 227 -12.64 -11.66 -6.74
C ASN A 227 -12.70 -12.55 -5.48
N PRO A 228 -12.49 -11.98 -4.28
CA PRO A 228 -12.82 -12.68 -3.05
C PRO A 228 -14.33 -12.92 -2.96
N THR A 229 -14.74 -13.94 -2.24
CA THR A 229 -16.16 -14.27 -2.06
C THR A 229 -16.73 -13.73 -0.75
N ARG A 230 -15.84 -13.47 0.23
CA ARG A 230 -16.26 -13.04 1.58
C ARG A 230 -15.16 -12.30 2.33
N VAL A 231 -15.61 -11.50 3.29
CA VAL A 231 -14.78 -10.94 4.37
C VAL A 231 -15.33 -11.44 5.70
N VAL A 232 -14.46 -11.91 6.58
CA VAL A 232 -14.81 -12.54 7.85
C VAL A 232 -14.20 -11.75 9.01
N ASN A 233 -15.00 -11.43 10.01
CA ASN A 233 -14.51 -10.93 11.30
C ASN A 233 -14.06 -12.11 12.16
N LEU A 234 -12.78 -12.25 12.39
CA LEU A 234 -12.18 -13.37 13.10
C LEU A 234 -12.45 -13.38 14.61
N GLN A 235 -12.91 -12.26 15.18
CA GLN A 235 -13.30 -12.18 16.60
C GLN A 235 -14.74 -12.65 16.83
N THR A 236 -15.65 -12.27 15.91
CA THR A 236 -17.09 -12.50 16.10
C THR A 236 -17.64 -13.62 15.20
N GLY A 237 -16.87 -14.07 14.20
CA GLY A 237 -17.33 -14.99 13.17
C GLY A 237 -18.28 -14.37 12.12
N LYS A 238 -18.59 -13.07 12.23
CA LYS A 238 -19.46 -12.38 11.26
C LYS A 238 -18.86 -12.47 9.86
N THR A 239 -19.64 -12.97 8.92
CA THR A 239 -19.24 -13.07 7.51
C THR A 239 -20.05 -12.10 6.65
N ILE A 240 -19.36 -11.40 5.78
CA ILE A 240 -19.93 -10.50 4.77
C ILE A 240 -19.63 -11.12 3.40
N LYS A 241 -20.67 -11.44 2.64
CA LYS A 241 -20.52 -11.91 1.26
C LYS A 241 -20.15 -10.77 0.33
N ILE A 242 -19.22 -11.02 -0.58
CA ILE A 242 -18.82 -10.07 -1.60
C ILE A 242 -19.61 -10.34 -2.87
N HIS A 243 -20.24 -9.30 -3.39
CA HIS A 243 -20.98 -9.32 -4.65
C HIS A 243 -20.33 -8.35 -5.64
N PRO A 244 -19.50 -8.85 -6.57
CA PRO A 244 -18.89 -7.98 -7.57
C PRO A 244 -19.97 -7.34 -8.47
N ALA A 245 -19.85 -6.05 -8.72
CA ALA A 245 -20.65 -5.42 -9.78
C ALA A 245 -20.26 -5.99 -11.16
N ALA A 246 -21.18 -5.92 -12.13
CA ALA A 246 -20.98 -6.54 -13.43
C ALA A 246 -19.66 -6.13 -14.08
N GLY A 247 -18.85 -7.14 -14.47
CA GLY A 247 -17.55 -6.97 -15.11
C GLY A 247 -16.43 -6.44 -14.22
N VAL A 248 -16.62 -6.36 -12.90
CA VAL A 248 -15.55 -5.96 -11.96
C VAL A 248 -14.74 -7.17 -11.53
N GLU A 249 -13.42 -7.06 -11.65
CA GLU A 249 -12.44 -8.08 -11.34
C GLU A 249 -11.42 -7.58 -10.31
N GLY A 250 -10.75 -8.52 -9.63
CA GLY A 250 -9.60 -8.22 -8.77
C GLY A 250 -9.94 -7.34 -7.58
N LEU A 251 -11.13 -7.50 -7.00
CA LEU A 251 -11.56 -6.75 -5.83
C LEU A 251 -10.61 -6.95 -4.66
N ARG A 252 -10.33 -5.87 -3.96
CA ARG A 252 -9.65 -5.79 -2.67
C ARG A 252 -10.62 -5.18 -1.68
N CYS A 253 -11.13 -6.00 -0.76
CA CYS A 253 -12.28 -5.65 0.06
C CYS A 253 -11.93 -5.49 1.53
N GLY A 254 -12.42 -4.39 2.13
CA GLY A 254 -12.73 -4.31 3.54
C GLY A 254 -14.17 -4.80 3.81
N PRO A 255 -14.67 -4.67 5.05
CA PRO A 255 -16.02 -5.11 5.37
C PRO A 255 -17.13 -4.33 4.63
N THR A 256 -16.92 -3.07 4.29
CA THR A 256 -17.95 -2.23 3.62
C THR A 256 -17.56 -1.90 2.19
N TRP A 257 -16.28 -1.63 1.94
CA TRP A 257 -15.80 -1.08 0.68
C TRP A 257 -14.78 -1.98 0.00
N CYS A 258 -14.85 -1.99 -1.32
CA CYS A 258 -13.95 -2.74 -2.20
C CYS A 258 -13.44 -1.82 -3.32
N ALA A 259 -12.20 -2.06 -3.77
CA ALA A 259 -11.69 -1.52 -5.03
C ALA A 259 -11.23 -2.65 -5.95
N GLY A 260 -11.50 -2.51 -7.23
CA GLY A 260 -11.12 -3.46 -8.29
C GLY A 260 -11.03 -2.77 -9.63
N THR A 261 -11.10 -3.54 -10.72
CA THR A 261 -11.03 -3.00 -12.07
C THR A 261 -12.16 -3.51 -12.95
N ARG A 262 -12.59 -2.67 -13.88
CA ARG A 262 -13.48 -3.03 -15.00
C ARG A 262 -12.78 -2.62 -16.28
N GLY A 263 -12.11 -3.57 -16.93
CA GLY A 263 -11.20 -3.25 -18.02
C GLY A 263 -10.03 -2.39 -17.54
N GLU A 264 -9.88 -1.16 -18.07
CA GLU A 264 -8.85 -0.20 -17.65
C GLU A 264 -9.30 0.70 -16.49
N ASP A 265 -10.58 0.76 -16.20
CA ASP A 265 -11.15 1.62 -15.17
C ASP A 265 -10.98 1.03 -13.76
N ALA A 266 -10.53 1.84 -12.82
CA ALA A 266 -10.60 1.50 -11.41
C ALA A 266 -12.03 1.74 -10.90
N ILE A 267 -12.57 0.76 -10.17
CA ILE A 267 -13.93 0.79 -9.61
C ILE A 267 -13.84 0.73 -8.10
N VAL A 268 -14.53 1.62 -7.43
CA VAL A 268 -14.84 1.51 -6.00
C VAL A 268 -16.32 1.14 -5.87
N GLN A 269 -16.62 0.14 -5.06
CA GLN A 269 -17.98 -0.34 -4.80
C GLN A 269 -18.17 -0.74 -3.35
N ARG A 270 -19.39 -0.88 -2.90
CA ARG A 270 -19.68 -1.57 -1.64
C ARG A 270 -19.49 -3.07 -1.78
N SER A 271 -19.29 -3.75 -0.67
CA SER A 271 -19.13 -5.22 -0.62
C SER A 271 -20.33 -5.97 -1.19
N ASP A 272 -21.53 -5.40 -1.13
CA ASP A 272 -22.76 -5.93 -1.72
C ASP A 272 -22.94 -5.66 -3.22
N GLY A 273 -21.96 -5.03 -3.88
CA GLY A 273 -22.01 -4.66 -5.30
C GLY A 273 -22.79 -3.38 -5.60
N SER A 274 -23.46 -2.82 -4.61
CA SER A 274 -24.17 -1.54 -4.75
C SER A 274 -23.16 -0.38 -4.79
N TRP A 275 -23.63 0.79 -5.16
CA TRP A 275 -22.85 2.03 -5.17
C TRP A 275 -21.49 1.86 -5.85
N ASN A 276 -21.44 1.43 -7.10
CA ASN A 276 -20.21 1.33 -7.84
C ASN A 276 -19.92 2.63 -8.60
N ARG A 277 -18.64 3.09 -8.54
CA ARG A 277 -18.16 4.32 -9.19
C ARG A 277 -16.82 4.09 -9.83
N VAL A 278 -16.63 4.69 -11.00
CA VAL A 278 -15.31 4.82 -11.62
C VAL A 278 -14.48 5.83 -10.83
N ARG A 279 -13.26 5.46 -10.47
CA ARG A 279 -12.27 6.31 -9.81
C ARG A 279 -10.91 6.04 -10.42
N GLN A 280 -10.36 7.01 -11.10
CA GLN A 280 -9.10 6.81 -11.83
C GLN A 280 -7.94 6.52 -10.88
N GLY A 281 -7.14 5.51 -11.23
CA GLY A 281 -5.88 5.23 -10.55
C GLY A 281 -5.97 4.62 -9.15
N LEU A 282 -7.15 4.47 -8.55
CA LEU A 282 -7.29 3.89 -7.22
C LEU A 282 -7.10 2.38 -7.26
N ARG A 283 -6.34 1.84 -6.30
CA ARG A 283 -6.03 0.41 -6.22
C ARG A 283 -5.78 0.00 -4.77
N GLY A 284 -5.92 -1.30 -4.50
CA GLY A 284 -5.60 -1.92 -3.22
C GLY A 284 -6.75 -1.88 -2.22
N TYR A 285 -6.44 -2.28 -1.00
CA TYR A 285 -7.40 -2.33 0.08
C TYR A 285 -7.71 -0.93 0.63
N PRO A 286 -8.94 -0.70 1.11
CA PRO A 286 -9.24 0.51 1.85
C PRO A 286 -8.45 0.57 3.17
N TYR A 287 -7.86 1.73 3.47
CA TYR A 287 -7.38 2.01 4.81
C TYR A 287 -8.56 2.36 5.72
N GLN A 288 -8.66 1.68 6.87
CA GLN A 288 -9.77 1.80 7.83
C GLN A 288 -11.15 1.62 7.18
N ASP A 289 -11.24 0.71 6.19
CA ASP A 289 -12.48 0.48 5.43
C ASP A 289 -13.11 1.78 4.89
N ARG A 290 -12.28 2.77 4.53
CA ARG A 290 -12.72 4.13 4.18
C ARG A 290 -11.91 4.74 3.03
N PHE A 291 -10.58 4.79 3.15
CA PHE A 291 -9.74 5.55 2.23
C PHE A 291 -9.09 4.66 1.18
N PHE A 292 -9.15 5.12 -0.04
CA PHE A 292 -8.40 4.55 -1.15
C PHE A 292 -7.42 5.58 -1.69
N ALA A 293 -6.28 5.11 -2.14
CA ALA A 293 -5.29 6.00 -2.73
C ALA A 293 -4.80 5.47 -4.08
N GLY A 294 -4.44 6.38 -4.94
CA GLY A 294 -3.97 6.10 -6.30
C GLY A 294 -3.00 7.15 -6.80
N SER A 295 -2.82 7.21 -8.10
CA SER A 295 -1.84 8.07 -8.77
C SER A 295 -2.16 9.56 -8.60
N GLY A 296 -1.81 10.15 -7.46
CA GLY A 296 -2.04 11.56 -7.17
C GLY A 296 -3.40 11.89 -6.55
N GLU A 297 -4.18 10.88 -6.16
CA GLU A 297 -5.51 11.06 -5.59
C GLU A 297 -5.71 10.22 -4.33
N ILE A 298 -6.51 10.75 -3.40
CA ILE A 298 -7.08 10.03 -2.28
C ILE A 298 -8.60 10.15 -2.38
N TYR A 299 -9.27 9.03 -2.25
CA TYR A 299 -10.71 8.98 -2.22
C TYR A 299 -11.19 8.53 -0.84
N ASP A 300 -12.05 9.34 -0.23
CA ASP A 300 -12.78 9.02 0.99
C ASP A 300 -14.16 8.48 0.65
N ALA A 301 -14.35 7.19 0.81
CA ALA A 301 -15.60 6.52 0.47
C ALA A 301 -16.76 6.88 1.42
N ARG A 302 -16.44 7.37 2.63
CA ARG A 302 -17.45 7.77 3.62
C ARG A 302 -18.14 9.09 3.25
N SER A 303 -17.34 10.06 2.76
CA SER A 303 -17.84 11.38 2.39
C SER A 303 -18.02 11.56 0.87
N ASP A 304 -17.74 10.54 0.06
CA ASP A 304 -17.69 10.60 -1.42
C ASP A 304 -16.78 11.74 -1.92
N THR A 305 -15.65 11.96 -1.23
CA THR A 305 -14.75 13.07 -1.51
C THR A 305 -13.47 12.56 -2.16
N THR A 306 -13.10 13.14 -3.30
CA THR A 306 -11.79 12.91 -3.93
C THR A 306 -10.93 14.16 -3.74
N VAL A 307 -9.71 13.97 -3.23
CA VAL A 307 -8.69 15.01 -3.13
C VAL A 307 -7.49 14.67 -3.99
N THR A 308 -6.83 15.70 -4.50
CA THR A 308 -5.63 15.57 -5.33
C THR A 308 -4.42 16.13 -4.58
N PHE A 309 -3.26 15.59 -4.88
CA PHE A 309 -1.98 16.13 -4.42
C PHE A 309 -1.03 16.25 -5.61
N GLU A 310 -0.51 17.46 -5.86
CA GLU A 310 0.38 17.75 -6.97
C GLU A 310 1.83 17.42 -6.60
N GLY A 311 2.57 16.90 -7.59
CA GLY A 311 4.01 16.65 -7.45
C GLY A 311 4.40 15.40 -6.67
N ALA A 312 3.45 14.63 -6.18
CA ALA A 312 3.74 13.35 -5.55
C ALA A 312 4.16 12.34 -6.61
N LYS A 313 5.44 12.04 -6.66
CA LYS A 313 5.85 10.73 -7.14
C LYS A 313 5.43 9.76 -6.04
N LEU A 314 4.25 9.17 -6.20
CA LEU A 314 3.94 8.00 -5.39
C LEU A 314 5.12 7.04 -5.56
N PRO A 315 5.69 6.53 -4.48
CA PRO A 315 6.65 5.45 -4.59
C PRO A 315 5.99 4.41 -5.50
N SER A 316 6.67 4.05 -6.57
CA SER A 316 6.19 3.16 -7.63
C SER A 316 5.42 2.04 -6.97
N ALA A 317 4.14 1.96 -7.29
CA ALA A 317 3.10 1.19 -6.62
C ALA A 317 3.50 -0.30 -6.53
N GLY A 318 4.32 -0.65 -5.59
CA GLY A 318 4.75 -2.02 -5.47
C GLY A 318 4.54 -2.57 -4.07
N ARG A 319 4.79 -1.85 -3.03
CA ARG A 319 4.80 -2.46 -1.69
C ARG A 319 4.67 -1.51 -0.48
N GLN A 320 4.53 -0.20 -0.64
CA GLN A 320 4.52 0.72 0.51
C GLN A 320 3.14 1.28 0.88
N TRP A 321 2.11 0.90 0.17
CA TRP A 321 0.74 1.04 0.61
C TRP A 321 0.32 -0.21 1.38
N SER A 322 1.00 -0.52 2.47
CA SER A 322 0.42 -1.47 3.40
C SER A 322 -0.81 -0.81 3.99
N THR A 323 -1.92 -1.50 3.94
CA THR A 323 -3.21 -1.11 4.50
C THR A 323 -3.19 -0.79 5.99
N GLY A 324 -2.07 -0.50 6.57
CA GLY A 324 -1.90 -0.12 7.97
C GLY A 324 -1.17 1.20 8.15
N SER A 325 -0.73 1.88 7.07
CA SER A 325 0.11 3.05 7.28
C SER A 325 -0.64 4.34 7.57
N GLY A 326 -1.79 4.57 6.93
CA GLY A 326 -2.57 5.81 7.10
C GLY A 326 -1.84 7.09 6.74
N VAL A 327 -0.68 7.00 6.09
CA VAL A 327 0.12 8.15 5.67
C VAL A 327 0.47 8.08 4.19
N ILE A 328 0.41 9.24 3.55
CA ILE A 328 0.85 9.46 2.18
C ILE A 328 1.88 10.56 2.22
N PHE A 329 2.99 10.42 1.51
CA PHE A 329 4.03 11.42 1.57
C PHE A 329 4.80 11.57 0.27
N TRP A 330 5.44 12.75 0.10
CA TRP A 330 6.35 13.05 -1.01
C TRP A 330 7.40 14.08 -0.58
N THR A 331 8.51 14.12 -1.29
CA THR A 331 9.56 15.11 -1.04
C THR A 331 9.20 16.43 -1.71
N GLN A 332 9.30 17.52 -0.97
CA GLN A 332 9.04 18.87 -1.45
C GLN A 332 9.96 19.89 -0.74
N GLY A 333 10.73 20.67 -1.50
CA GLY A 333 11.51 21.79 -0.94
C GLY A 333 12.52 21.40 0.14
N GLY A 334 13.14 20.21 0.05
CA GLY A 334 14.09 19.72 1.07
C GLY A 334 13.43 19.11 2.31
N GLY A 335 12.10 19.10 2.37
CA GLY A 335 11.32 18.43 3.41
C GLY A 335 10.47 17.28 2.86
N VAL A 336 9.73 16.64 3.74
CA VAL A 336 8.74 15.61 3.40
C VAL A 336 7.35 16.15 3.71
N ARG A 337 6.53 16.27 2.67
CA ARG A 337 5.12 16.62 2.79
C ARG A 337 4.33 15.36 3.13
N VAL A 338 3.44 15.44 4.08
CA VAL A 338 2.67 14.30 4.60
C VAL A 338 1.19 14.61 4.60
N VAL A 339 0.39 13.61 4.19
CA VAL A 339 -1.05 13.54 4.46
C VAL A 339 -1.26 12.45 5.50
N ASN A 340 -1.75 12.82 6.65
CA ASN A 340 -2.08 11.93 7.75
C ASN A 340 -3.59 11.63 7.74
N LEU A 341 -3.97 10.44 7.28
CA LEU A 341 -5.39 10.07 7.15
C LEU A 341 -6.10 9.94 8.51
N ALA A 342 -5.37 9.74 9.62
CA ALA A 342 -5.97 9.73 10.96
C ALA A 342 -6.45 11.13 11.41
N ALA A 343 -6.06 12.19 10.73
CA ALA A 343 -6.51 13.56 11.00
C ALA A 343 -7.72 13.97 10.14
N VAL A 344 -8.17 13.12 9.21
CA VAL A 344 -9.36 13.39 8.39
C VAL A 344 -10.62 13.09 9.20
N PRO A 345 -11.57 14.02 9.34
CA PRO A 345 -12.75 13.89 10.19
C PRO A 345 -13.74 12.80 9.75
#